data_6fc16f8a13f24de8ba6f490d14841c30
#
_entry.id   6fc16f8a13f24de8ba6f490d14841c30
#
_cell.length_a   1.000
_cell.length_b   1.000
_cell.length_c   1.000
_cell.angle_alpha   90.00
_cell.angle_beta   90.00
_cell.angle_gamma   90.00
#
_symmetry.space_group_name_H-M   'P 1'
#
loop_
_entity.id
_entity.type
_entity.pdbx_description
1 polymer ?
#
loop_
_entity_poly.entity_id
_entity_poly.type
_entity_poly.pdbx_seq_one_letter_code
_entity_poly.pdbx_strand_id
1 'polypeptide(L)'
;MNVLIIGSGGREHTFCWKLAQSEVCDHLFVAPGNAGTSRLATNLPIAVNDFKKLKKEVLFHNINLVVVGPEDPLVNGIHDFFLNDPDLAHVAVVGPQKQAAQLEGSKDFAKEFMIRHGIPTAKYATFTPKTLAEGYAYLENQIPPYVLKADGLAAGKGVLIIEDLQEAKKELKKMLIEGSFGEASKQVVIEEFLDGIELSCFILTDGDGHLVLPMAKDYKRIGEGDQGPNTGGMGAVSPVSFVTPVFEKKIKDKIIEPTLEGFKKDNIPYQGFLFIGLIKVGEEPKVIEYNVRMGDPETQVVLPLLLNDLGVLLSAVANKTLKEEKIDFAKKAAVTVVAVSGGYPADYEKGKVIEGLCTDSKENI
;
A
#
# COMPACT_ATOMS: atom_id res chain seq x y z
N MET A 1 23.75 -6.97 -8.74
CA MET A 1 23.49 -5.75 -7.94
C MET A 1 23.19 -6.11 -6.49
N ASN A 2 23.55 -5.21 -5.55
CA ASN A 2 23.20 -5.36 -4.15
C ASN A 2 21.88 -4.61 -3.87
N VAL A 3 20.93 -5.28 -3.26
CA VAL A 3 19.57 -4.75 -3.03
C VAL A 3 19.30 -4.62 -1.54
N LEU A 4 18.74 -3.48 -1.12
CA LEU A 4 18.24 -3.27 0.23
C LEU A 4 16.71 -3.15 0.20
N ILE A 5 16.02 -4.00 0.96
CA ILE A 5 14.57 -3.91 1.19
C ILE A 5 14.34 -3.20 2.54
N ILE A 6 13.51 -2.17 2.55
CA ILE A 6 13.11 -1.46 3.77
C ILE A 6 11.79 -2.05 4.26
N GLY A 7 11.74 -2.48 5.52
CA GLY A 7 10.55 -3.00 6.19
C GLY A 7 10.77 -4.35 6.87
N SER A 8 9.70 -4.94 7.43
CA SER A 8 9.79 -6.15 8.26
C SER A 8 8.54 -7.06 8.24
N GLY A 9 7.59 -6.80 7.35
CA GLY A 9 6.34 -7.56 7.23
C GLY A 9 6.43 -8.77 6.31
N GLY A 10 5.29 -9.40 6.07
CA GLY A 10 5.15 -10.49 5.10
C GLY A 10 5.40 -10.03 3.67
N ARG A 11 5.03 -8.80 3.35
CA ARG A 11 5.33 -8.13 2.08
C ARG A 11 6.83 -8.09 1.81
N GLU A 12 7.63 -7.62 2.76
CA GLU A 12 9.09 -7.54 2.62
C GLU A 12 9.72 -8.93 2.55
N HIS A 13 9.19 -9.90 3.29
CA HIS A 13 9.62 -11.29 3.15
C HIS A 13 9.36 -11.83 1.73
N THR A 14 8.20 -11.52 1.15
CA THR A 14 7.86 -11.95 -0.22
C THR A 14 8.74 -11.27 -1.27
N PHE A 15 9.05 -9.98 -1.11
CA PHE A 15 10.06 -9.31 -1.94
C PHE A 15 11.42 -10.00 -1.85
N CYS A 16 11.85 -10.31 -0.62
CA CYS A 16 13.11 -11.00 -0.37
C CYS A 16 13.13 -12.39 -1.05
N TRP A 17 12.07 -13.17 -0.88
CA TRP A 17 11.92 -14.48 -1.51
C TRP A 17 11.98 -14.41 -3.04
N LYS A 18 11.30 -13.44 -3.64
CA LYS A 18 11.27 -13.28 -5.10
C LYS A 18 12.62 -12.78 -5.65
N LEU A 19 13.26 -11.84 -4.96
CA LEU A 19 14.58 -11.30 -5.34
C LEU A 19 15.72 -12.30 -5.13
N ALA A 20 15.60 -13.21 -4.16
CA ALA A 20 16.56 -14.28 -3.98
C ALA A 20 16.63 -15.29 -5.15
N GLN A 21 15.62 -15.24 -6.05
CA GLN A 21 15.58 -16.07 -7.28
C GLN A 21 16.13 -15.30 -8.49
N SER A 22 16.47 -14.02 -8.34
CA SER A 22 16.90 -13.15 -9.43
C SER A 22 18.36 -13.40 -9.81
N GLU A 23 18.62 -13.56 -11.10
CA GLU A 23 19.99 -13.72 -11.63
C GLU A 23 20.82 -12.43 -11.56
N VAL A 24 20.16 -11.26 -11.40
CA VAL A 24 20.84 -9.96 -11.32
C VAL A 24 21.03 -9.46 -9.88
N CYS A 25 20.57 -10.23 -8.88
CA CYS A 25 20.70 -9.88 -7.47
C CYS A 25 21.85 -10.68 -6.83
N ASP A 26 22.96 -10.01 -6.52
CA ASP A 26 24.14 -10.64 -5.92
C ASP A 26 23.99 -10.79 -4.41
N HIS A 27 23.53 -9.73 -3.73
CA HIS A 27 23.34 -9.69 -2.29
C HIS A 27 22.03 -8.99 -1.91
N LEU A 28 21.32 -9.59 -0.95
CA LEU A 28 20.10 -9.05 -0.37
C LEU A 28 20.32 -8.61 1.08
N PHE A 29 19.82 -7.41 1.39
CA PHE A 29 19.79 -6.84 2.73
C PHE A 29 18.35 -6.42 3.05
N VAL A 30 17.95 -6.50 4.32
CA VAL A 30 16.61 -6.07 4.76
C VAL A 30 16.73 -5.25 6.05
N ALA A 31 16.07 -4.11 6.14
CA ALA A 31 16.11 -3.24 7.31
C ALA A 31 14.68 -2.89 7.81
N PRO A 32 14.29 -3.30 9.03
CA PRO A 32 15.04 -4.14 9.97
C PRO A 32 14.99 -5.65 9.65
N GLY A 33 14.06 -6.09 8.77
CA GLY A 33 13.80 -7.48 8.48
C GLY A 33 13.06 -8.23 9.60
N ASN A 34 12.93 -9.53 9.42
CA ASN A 34 12.26 -10.44 10.36
C ASN A 34 12.91 -11.83 10.36
N ALA A 35 12.36 -12.79 11.12
CA ALA A 35 12.90 -14.16 11.20
C ALA A 35 12.82 -14.92 9.86
N GLY A 36 11.85 -14.59 8.99
CA GLY A 36 11.74 -15.18 7.65
C GLY A 36 12.81 -14.63 6.71
N THR A 37 12.99 -13.31 6.67
CA THR A 37 13.98 -12.65 5.80
C THR A 37 15.41 -13.03 6.15
N SER A 38 15.72 -13.32 7.43
CA SER A 38 17.06 -13.76 7.85
C SER A 38 17.52 -15.09 7.24
N ARG A 39 16.61 -15.86 6.65
CA ARG A 39 16.94 -17.10 5.92
C ARG A 39 17.34 -16.86 4.48
N LEU A 40 17.04 -15.69 3.94
CA LEU A 40 17.20 -15.35 2.52
C LEU A 40 18.15 -14.16 2.30
N ALA A 41 18.33 -13.34 3.33
CA ALA A 41 19.05 -12.07 3.25
C ALA A 41 19.78 -11.75 4.57
N THR A 42 20.60 -10.73 4.54
CA THR A 42 21.20 -10.16 5.75
C THR A 42 20.27 -9.09 6.35
N ASN A 43 19.76 -9.36 7.55
CA ASN A 43 18.96 -8.36 8.28
C ASN A 43 19.87 -7.30 8.92
N LEU A 44 19.54 -6.04 8.70
CA LEU A 44 20.21 -4.88 9.31
C LEU A 44 19.29 -4.30 10.40
N PRO A 45 19.66 -4.27 11.69
CA PRO A 45 18.78 -3.84 12.78
C PRO A 45 18.60 -2.32 12.81
N ILE A 46 18.04 -1.76 11.75
CA ILE A 46 17.85 -0.33 11.55
C ILE A 46 16.36 -0.04 11.34
N ALA A 47 15.83 0.91 12.11
CA ALA A 47 14.45 1.36 11.94
C ALA A 47 14.23 2.01 10.55
N VAL A 48 13.06 1.80 9.96
CA VAL A 48 12.73 2.23 8.59
C VAL A 48 12.88 3.74 8.35
N ASN A 49 12.77 4.55 9.40
CA ASN A 49 12.91 6.01 9.34
C ASN A 49 14.27 6.54 9.80
N ASP A 50 15.23 5.67 10.14
CA ASP A 50 16.59 6.11 10.50
C ASP A 50 17.46 6.25 9.23
N PHE A 51 17.13 7.24 8.40
CA PHE A 51 17.78 7.47 7.11
C PHE A 51 19.29 7.66 7.21
N LYS A 52 19.78 8.21 8.34
CA LYS A 52 21.21 8.41 8.56
C LYS A 52 21.95 7.09 8.76
N LYS A 53 21.36 6.13 9.48
CA LYS A 53 21.95 4.80 9.61
C LYS A 53 21.80 4.00 8.32
N LEU A 54 20.65 4.10 7.65
CA LEU A 54 20.46 3.48 6.33
C LEU A 54 21.54 3.95 5.34
N LYS A 55 21.84 5.27 5.26
CA LYS A 55 22.94 5.80 4.43
C LYS A 55 24.26 5.08 4.69
N LYS A 56 24.64 4.88 5.95
CA LYS A 56 25.92 4.23 6.31
C LYS A 56 26.00 2.81 5.77
N GLU A 57 24.92 2.03 5.93
CA GLU A 57 24.87 0.65 5.45
C GLU A 57 24.79 0.57 3.91
N VAL A 58 24.08 1.50 3.30
CA VAL A 58 24.01 1.61 1.83
C VAL A 58 25.40 1.79 1.23
N LEU A 59 26.20 2.70 1.81
CA LEU A 59 27.56 2.94 1.37
C LEU A 59 28.49 1.77 1.72
N PHE A 60 28.40 1.23 2.92
CA PHE A 60 29.24 0.13 3.40
C PHE A 60 29.06 -1.15 2.56
N HIS A 61 27.81 -1.48 2.21
CA HIS A 61 27.46 -2.68 1.46
C HIS A 61 27.39 -2.44 -0.05
N ASN A 62 27.75 -1.25 -0.56
CA ASN A 62 27.65 -0.88 -1.97
C ASN A 62 26.27 -1.20 -2.56
N ILE A 63 25.20 -0.80 -1.87
CA ILE A 63 23.83 -1.01 -2.34
C ILE A 63 23.59 -0.19 -3.60
N ASN A 64 22.99 -0.84 -4.62
CA ASN A 64 22.66 -0.21 -5.89
C ASN A 64 21.17 0.13 -6.01
N LEU A 65 20.32 -0.65 -5.32
CA LEU A 65 18.87 -0.54 -5.40
C LEU A 65 18.26 -0.62 -4.02
N VAL A 66 17.35 0.29 -3.70
CA VAL A 66 16.54 0.28 -2.48
C VAL A 66 15.07 0.05 -2.85
N VAL A 67 14.42 -0.94 -2.22
CA VAL A 67 12.99 -1.22 -2.37
C VAL A 67 12.29 -0.85 -1.07
N VAL A 68 11.37 0.09 -1.12
CA VAL A 68 10.68 0.57 0.08
C VAL A 68 9.35 -0.16 0.23
N GLY A 69 9.22 -0.96 1.28
CA GLY A 69 8.02 -1.74 1.55
C GLY A 69 6.89 -0.94 2.21
N PRO A 70 7.09 -0.30 3.39
CA PRO A 70 6.05 0.43 4.09
C PRO A 70 5.90 1.88 3.62
N GLU A 71 4.75 2.47 3.91
CA GLU A 71 4.39 3.84 3.55
C GLU A 71 5.15 4.91 4.35
N ASP A 72 5.43 4.66 5.62
CA ASP A 72 6.02 5.63 6.55
C ASP A 72 7.31 6.29 6.02
N PRO A 73 8.36 5.54 5.60
CA PRO A 73 9.56 6.16 5.07
C PRO A 73 9.32 6.90 3.75
N LEU A 74 8.33 6.50 2.93
CA LEU A 74 7.98 7.20 1.69
C LEU A 74 7.37 8.58 1.99
N VAL A 75 6.39 8.63 2.88
CA VAL A 75 5.75 9.88 3.33
C VAL A 75 6.76 10.78 4.04
N ASN A 76 7.72 10.20 4.76
CA ASN A 76 8.81 10.94 5.40
C ASN A 76 9.93 11.37 4.43
N GLY A 77 9.87 10.95 3.14
CA GLY A 77 10.74 11.43 2.07
C GLY A 77 12.08 10.70 1.94
N ILE A 78 12.09 9.37 2.17
CA ILE A 78 13.32 8.58 1.98
C ILE A 78 13.87 8.71 0.55
N HIS A 79 13.02 8.72 -0.47
CA HIS A 79 13.47 8.87 -1.86
C HIS A 79 14.13 10.24 -2.07
N ASP A 80 13.52 11.30 -1.56
CA ASP A 80 14.06 12.66 -1.63
C ASP A 80 15.37 12.77 -0.85
N PHE A 81 15.51 12.08 0.28
CA PHE A 81 16.76 12.00 1.03
C PHE A 81 17.89 11.41 0.19
N PHE A 82 17.62 10.32 -0.56
CA PHE A 82 18.61 9.71 -1.46
C PHE A 82 18.98 10.63 -2.62
N LEU A 83 17.99 11.26 -3.26
CA LEU A 83 18.21 12.16 -4.39
C LEU A 83 19.01 13.41 -4.03
N ASN A 84 18.81 13.94 -2.83
CA ASN A 84 19.45 15.19 -2.39
C ASN A 84 20.84 14.97 -1.74
N ASP A 85 21.24 13.73 -1.50
CA ASP A 85 22.53 13.39 -0.92
C ASP A 85 23.53 13.00 -2.04
N PRO A 86 24.64 13.74 -2.24
CA PRO A 86 25.59 13.46 -3.31
C PRO A 86 26.19 12.04 -3.29
N ASP A 87 26.33 11.46 -2.07
CA ASP A 87 26.88 10.12 -1.92
C ASP A 87 25.84 9.03 -2.28
N LEU A 88 24.55 9.35 -2.29
CA LEU A 88 23.44 8.41 -2.52
C LEU A 88 22.70 8.62 -3.84
N ALA A 89 22.90 9.75 -4.51
CA ALA A 89 22.11 10.12 -5.71
C ALA A 89 22.24 9.11 -6.87
N HIS A 90 23.25 8.24 -6.83
CA HIS A 90 23.43 7.16 -7.79
C HIS A 90 22.70 5.86 -7.42
N VAL A 91 22.17 5.77 -6.20
CA VAL A 91 21.44 4.59 -5.70
C VAL A 91 19.97 4.72 -6.10
N ALA A 92 19.48 3.75 -6.86
CA ALA A 92 18.09 3.76 -7.28
C ALA A 92 17.14 3.44 -6.11
N VAL A 93 15.99 4.13 -6.07
CA VAL A 93 14.95 3.89 -5.06
C VAL A 93 13.64 3.52 -5.77
N VAL A 94 13.13 2.32 -5.50
CA VAL A 94 11.80 1.88 -5.90
C VAL A 94 10.81 2.26 -4.79
N GLY A 95 10.10 3.33 -5.03
CA GLY A 95 9.17 4.00 -4.14
C GLY A 95 9.09 5.47 -4.53
N PRO A 96 7.92 6.12 -4.48
CA PRO A 96 7.76 7.49 -4.94
C PRO A 96 8.44 8.50 -4.02
N GLN A 97 8.67 9.69 -4.56
CA GLN A 97 9.09 10.87 -3.80
C GLN A 97 7.99 11.33 -2.84
N LYS A 98 8.36 12.14 -1.85
CA LYS A 98 7.47 12.64 -0.80
C LYS A 98 6.20 13.30 -1.33
N GLN A 99 6.28 14.04 -2.45
CA GLN A 99 5.12 14.68 -3.07
C GLN A 99 4.10 13.62 -3.52
N ALA A 100 4.53 12.60 -4.24
CA ALA A 100 3.65 11.53 -4.71
C ALA A 100 3.17 10.64 -3.56
N ALA A 101 3.98 10.47 -2.51
CA ALA A 101 3.60 9.73 -1.32
C ALA A 101 2.43 10.37 -0.55
N GLN A 102 2.11 11.64 -0.80
CA GLN A 102 0.90 12.27 -0.25
C GLN A 102 -0.40 11.62 -0.73
N LEU A 103 -0.41 10.88 -1.82
CA LEU A 103 -1.60 10.10 -2.23
C LEU A 103 -2.03 9.05 -1.18
N GLU A 104 -1.09 8.55 -0.36
CA GLU A 104 -1.38 7.69 0.80
C GLU A 104 -1.34 8.49 2.10
N GLY A 105 -0.43 9.46 2.19
CA GLY A 105 -0.21 10.28 3.37
C GLY A 105 -1.34 11.28 3.71
N SER A 106 -2.16 11.66 2.72
CA SER A 106 -3.32 12.55 2.88
C SER A 106 -4.47 12.08 2.00
N LYS A 107 -5.58 11.71 2.63
CA LYS A 107 -6.80 11.31 1.93
C LYS A 107 -7.44 12.48 1.19
N ASP A 108 -7.35 13.66 1.77
CA ASP A 108 -7.83 14.90 1.15
C ASP A 108 -7.06 15.20 -0.15
N PHE A 109 -5.73 15.15 -0.11
CA PHE A 109 -4.89 15.29 -1.30
C PHE A 109 -5.25 14.26 -2.38
N ALA A 110 -5.43 12.98 -2.00
CA ALA A 110 -5.82 11.92 -2.92
C ALA A 110 -7.21 12.19 -3.55
N LYS A 111 -8.17 12.66 -2.74
CA LYS A 111 -9.52 13.01 -3.22
C LYS A 111 -9.49 14.19 -4.18
N GLU A 112 -8.77 15.25 -3.85
CA GLU A 112 -8.60 16.41 -4.74
C GLU A 112 -7.95 16.00 -6.06
N PHE A 113 -6.92 15.14 -6.02
CA PHE A 113 -6.30 14.59 -7.22
C PHE A 113 -7.31 13.80 -8.06
N MET A 114 -8.08 12.90 -7.46
CA MET A 114 -9.07 12.11 -8.19
C MET A 114 -10.15 12.98 -8.86
N ILE A 115 -10.66 13.99 -8.16
CA ILE A 115 -11.66 14.92 -8.74
C ILE A 115 -11.06 15.70 -9.89
N ARG A 116 -9.87 16.26 -9.71
CA ARG A 116 -9.21 17.10 -10.74
C ARG A 116 -8.95 16.31 -12.03
N HIS A 117 -8.73 15.01 -11.93
CA HIS A 117 -8.46 14.13 -13.07
C HIS A 117 -9.65 13.26 -13.50
N GLY A 118 -10.84 13.48 -12.94
CA GLY A 118 -12.06 12.79 -13.31
C GLY A 118 -12.08 11.30 -12.96
N ILE A 119 -11.30 10.89 -11.94
CA ILE A 119 -11.19 9.50 -11.49
C ILE A 119 -12.38 9.18 -10.58
N PRO A 120 -13.14 8.09 -10.86
CA PRO A 120 -14.32 7.74 -10.07
C PRO A 120 -13.96 7.40 -8.62
N THR A 121 -14.56 8.09 -7.68
CA THR A 121 -14.41 7.86 -6.23
C THR A 121 -15.70 8.23 -5.50
N ALA A 122 -15.76 7.99 -4.19
CA ALA A 122 -16.86 8.43 -3.31
C ALA A 122 -16.96 9.96 -3.28
N LYS A 123 -18.18 10.50 -3.24
CA LYS A 123 -18.39 11.91 -2.88
C LYS A 123 -17.85 12.16 -1.49
N TYR A 124 -17.28 13.33 -1.27
CA TYR A 124 -16.64 13.64 0.00
C TYR A 124 -16.67 15.12 0.33
N ALA A 125 -16.40 15.43 1.59
CA ALA A 125 -16.01 16.76 2.03
C ALA A 125 -15.03 16.63 3.21
N THR A 126 -14.14 17.61 3.33
CA THR A 126 -13.09 17.62 4.36
C THR A 126 -13.36 18.71 5.39
N PHE A 127 -13.19 18.32 6.65
CA PHE A 127 -13.48 19.18 7.81
C PHE A 127 -12.30 19.26 8.76
N THR A 128 -12.18 20.40 9.40
CA THR A 128 -11.16 20.72 10.42
C THR A 128 -11.84 21.09 11.74
N PRO A 129 -11.12 21.24 12.86
CA PRO A 129 -11.69 21.77 14.09
C PRO A 129 -12.47 23.10 13.91
N LYS A 130 -12.04 23.94 12.94
CA LYS A 130 -12.69 25.24 12.67
C LYS A 130 -14.01 25.10 11.90
N THR A 131 -14.19 24.02 11.17
CA THR A 131 -15.37 23.74 10.32
C THR A 131 -16.23 22.59 10.86
N LEU A 132 -16.16 22.31 12.19
CA LEU A 132 -16.91 21.22 12.82
C LEU A 132 -18.44 21.40 12.65
N ALA A 133 -18.95 22.63 12.70
CA ALA A 133 -20.38 22.91 12.53
C ALA A 133 -20.85 22.58 11.10
N GLU A 134 -20.05 22.92 10.10
CA GLU A 134 -20.28 22.54 8.70
C GLU A 134 -20.21 21.03 8.51
N GLY A 135 -19.31 20.34 9.24
CA GLY A 135 -19.23 18.88 9.26
C GLY A 135 -20.52 18.23 9.79
N TYR A 136 -21.12 18.79 10.83
CA TYR A 136 -22.42 18.33 11.34
C TYR A 136 -23.54 18.54 10.31
N ALA A 137 -23.60 19.70 9.68
CA ALA A 137 -24.58 19.97 8.64
C ALA A 137 -24.39 19.07 7.40
N TYR A 138 -23.14 18.75 7.06
CA TYR A 138 -22.85 17.81 5.98
C TYR A 138 -23.38 16.40 6.31
N LEU A 139 -23.12 15.87 7.54
CA LEU A 139 -23.64 14.58 7.98
C LEU A 139 -25.18 14.53 7.96
N GLU A 140 -25.88 15.61 8.35
CA GLU A 140 -27.34 15.69 8.30
C GLU A 140 -27.93 15.52 6.88
N ASN A 141 -27.14 15.84 5.86
CA ASN A 141 -27.54 15.74 4.46
C ASN A 141 -27.05 14.46 3.78
N GLN A 142 -26.35 13.57 4.50
CA GLN A 142 -25.91 12.27 3.99
C GLN A 142 -26.89 11.17 4.36
N ILE A 143 -26.82 10.06 3.62
CA ILE A 143 -27.56 8.82 3.91
C ILE A 143 -26.62 7.87 4.64
N PRO A 144 -27.02 7.26 5.77
CA PRO A 144 -26.19 6.27 6.46
C PRO A 144 -25.92 5.03 5.59
N PRO A 145 -24.82 4.28 5.82
CA PRO A 145 -23.80 4.52 6.85
C PRO A 145 -22.91 5.74 6.57
N TYR A 146 -22.50 6.42 7.63
CA TYR A 146 -21.58 7.56 7.58
C TYR A 146 -20.13 7.08 7.61
N VAL A 147 -19.30 7.51 6.65
CA VAL A 147 -17.89 7.11 6.58
C VAL A 147 -17.01 8.30 6.96
N LEU A 148 -16.35 8.19 8.11
CA LEU A 148 -15.42 9.20 8.63
C LEU A 148 -14.00 8.65 8.54
N LYS A 149 -13.09 9.40 7.90
CA LYS A 149 -11.69 8.99 7.73
C LYS A 149 -10.76 10.07 8.29
N ALA A 150 -9.86 9.71 9.21
CA ALA A 150 -8.74 10.57 9.58
C ALA A 150 -7.84 10.78 8.36
N ASP A 151 -7.40 12.02 8.11
CA ASP A 151 -6.71 12.36 6.86
C ASP A 151 -5.31 11.73 6.75
N GLY A 152 -4.55 11.65 7.84
CA GLY A 152 -3.19 11.11 7.85
C GLY A 152 -3.10 9.58 7.92
N LEU A 153 -1.86 9.08 8.02
CA LEU A 153 -1.59 7.67 8.25
C LEU A 153 -2.12 7.25 9.64
N ALA A 154 -2.95 6.23 9.67
CA ALA A 154 -3.59 5.71 10.89
C ALA A 154 -3.58 4.17 10.95
N ALA A 155 -2.67 3.50 10.22
CA ALA A 155 -2.49 2.04 10.22
C ALA A 155 -3.82 1.26 10.03
N GLY A 156 -4.69 1.73 9.13
CA GLY A 156 -6.01 1.12 8.87
C GLY A 156 -7.07 1.36 9.95
N LYS A 157 -6.74 2.04 11.06
CA LYS A 157 -7.66 2.28 12.19
C LYS A 157 -8.40 3.61 12.11
N GLY A 158 -8.00 4.50 11.20
CA GLY A 158 -8.56 5.85 11.07
C GLY A 158 -9.86 5.93 10.27
N VAL A 159 -10.52 4.81 9.96
CA VAL A 159 -11.78 4.75 9.22
C VAL A 159 -12.90 4.23 10.12
N LEU A 160 -13.96 5.02 10.24
CA LEU A 160 -15.15 4.67 11.00
C LEU A 160 -16.34 4.61 10.04
N ILE A 161 -17.14 3.56 10.14
CA ILE A 161 -18.41 3.38 9.42
C ILE A 161 -19.51 3.31 10.48
N ILE A 162 -20.43 4.25 10.47
CA ILE A 162 -21.36 4.51 11.56
C ILE A 162 -22.79 4.63 11.01
N GLU A 163 -23.73 3.90 11.60
CA GLU A 163 -25.14 3.90 11.18
C GLU A 163 -25.96 5.05 11.80
N ASP A 164 -25.63 5.45 13.02
CA ASP A 164 -26.38 6.47 13.75
C ASP A 164 -25.78 7.86 13.58
N LEU A 165 -26.62 8.84 13.25
CA LEU A 165 -26.22 10.23 13.01
C LEU A 165 -25.60 10.88 14.26
N GLN A 166 -26.18 10.62 15.46
CA GLN A 166 -25.68 11.25 16.68
C GLN A 166 -24.33 10.67 17.09
N GLU A 167 -24.14 9.38 16.88
CA GLU A 167 -22.85 8.71 17.05
C GLU A 167 -21.83 9.26 16.04
N ALA A 168 -22.19 9.41 14.76
CA ALA A 168 -21.31 9.98 13.74
C ALA A 168 -20.84 11.40 14.10
N LYS A 169 -21.76 12.26 14.59
CA LYS A 169 -21.41 13.61 15.07
C LYS A 169 -20.50 13.57 16.29
N LYS A 170 -20.74 12.66 17.22
CA LYS A 170 -19.90 12.48 18.42
C LYS A 170 -18.50 12.03 18.03
N GLU A 171 -18.37 11.06 17.14
CA GLU A 171 -17.07 10.58 16.68
C GLU A 171 -16.33 11.64 15.83
N LEU A 172 -17.02 12.40 14.97
CA LEU A 172 -16.42 13.52 14.25
C LEU A 172 -15.81 14.55 15.23
N LYS A 173 -16.54 14.88 16.31
CA LYS A 173 -16.04 15.77 17.36
C LYS A 173 -14.80 15.18 18.06
N LYS A 174 -14.85 13.90 18.43
CA LYS A 174 -13.68 13.24 19.04
C LYS A 174 -12.47 13.25 18.14
N MET A 175 -12.65 12.95 16.85
CA MET A 175 -11.57 12.96 15.90
C MET A 175 -10.95 14.36 15.80
N LEU A 176 -11.76 15.40 15.53
CA LEU A 176 -11.28 16.75 15.25
C LEU A 176 -10.82 17.52 16.49
N ILE A 177 -11.48 17.36 17.64
CA ILE A 177 -11.21 18.18 18.84
C ILE A 177 -10.34 17.45 19.85
N GLU A 178 -10.59 16.14 20.08
CA GLU A 178 -9.86 15.36 21.06
C GLU A 178 -8.63 14.65 20.46
N GLY A 179 -8.50 14.64 19.12
CA GLY A 179 -7.34 14.12 18.44
C GLY A 179 -7.16 12.61 18.56
N SER A 180 -8.25 11.84 18.43
CA SER A 180 -8.26 10.38 18.65
C SER A 180 -7.22 9.60 17.85
N PHE A 181 -6.72 10.15 16.72
CA PHE A 181 -5.68 9.57 15.87
C PHE A 181 -4.44 10.48 15.75
N GLY A 182 -4.19 11.31 16.79
CA GLY A 182 -3.03 12.21 16.83
C GLY A 182 -3.01 13.22 15.66
N GLU A 183 -1.87 13.39 15.02
CA GLU A 183 -1.70 14.33 13.88
C GLU A 183 -2.64 14.03 12.70
N ALA A 184 -3.00 12.76 12.50
CA ALA A 184 -3.94 12.36 11.45
C ALA A 184 -5.37 12.91 11.66
N SER A 185 -5.71 13.31 12.88
CA SER A 185 -7.01 13.90 13.23
C SER A 185 -7.13 15.40 13.01
N LYS A 186 -6.09 16.07 12.49
CA LYS A 186 -6.17 17.51 12.16
C LYS A 186 -7.22 17.82 11.11
N GLN A 187 -7.52 16.85 10.27
CA GLN A 187 -8.57 16.87 9.27
C GLN A 187 -9.32 15.55 9.26
N VAL A 188 -10.61 15.59 8.93
CA VAL A 188 -11.44 14.40 8.73
C VAL A 188 -12.14 14.53 7.38
N VAL A 189 -11.99 13.50 6.58
CA VAL A 189 -12.71 13.34 5.31
C VAL A 189 -13.99 12.55 5.60
N ILE A 190 -15.15 13.12 5.30
CA ILE A 190 -16.44 12.44 5.35
C ILE A 190 -16.79 12.03 3.92
N GLU A 191 -17.06 10.74 3.71
CA GLU A 191 -17.36 10.16 2.40
C GLU A 191 -18.77 9.56 2.36
N GLU A 192 -19.35 9.49 1.15
CA GLU A 192 -20.49 8.60 0.92
C GLU A 192 -20.07 7.14 1.11
N PHE A 193 -20.94 6.35 1.68
CA PHE A 193 -20.73 4.91 1.75
C PHE A 193 -20.87 4.27 0.37
N LEU A 194 -19.90 3.49 -0.03
CA LEU A 194 -19.93 2.73 -1.27
C LEU A 194 -20.27 1.26 -0.94
N ASP A 195 -21.42 0.80 -1.42
CA ASP A 195 -21.81 -0.60 -1.29
C ASP A 195 -21.32 -1.41 -2.50
N GLY A 196 -20.43 -2.36 -2.27
CA GLY A 196 -19.82 -3.14 -3.35
C GLY A 196 -18.80 -4.14 -2.86
N ILE A 197 -18.03 -4.70 -3.80
CA ILE A 197 -17.00 -5.70 -3.53
C ILE A 197 -15.63 -5.05 -3.68
N GLU A 198 -14.85 -5.02 -2.61
CA GLU A 198 -13.48 -4.50 -2.62
C GLU A 198 -12.52 -5.40 -3.38
N LEU A 199 -11.54 -4.79 -4.02
CA LEU A 199 -10.42 -5.46 -4.67
C LEU A 199 -9.21 -4.51 -4.75
N SER A 200 -8.04 -5.11 -4.94
CA SER A 200 -6.75 -4.42 -5.00
C SER A 200 -6.17 -4.50 -6.41
N CYS A 201 -5.85 -3.35 -7.00
CA CYS A 201 -5.18 -3.24 -8.30
C CYS A 201 -3.76 -2.72 -8.09
N PHE A 202 -2.77 -3.34 -8.72
CA PHE A 202 -1.36 -3.02 -8.55
C PHE A 202 -0.73 -2.62 -9.87
N ILE A 203 0.07 -1.58 -9.84
CA ILE A 203 0.82 -1.06 -10.98
C ILE A 203 2.27 -0.91 -10.54
N LEU A 204 3.19 -1.33 -11.40
CA LEU A 204 4.60 -0.96 -11.33
C LEU A 204 4.87 0.09 -12.41
N THR A 205 5.45 1.23 -12.05
CA THR A 205 5.72 2.32 -13.02
C THR A 205 7.07 2.99 -12.78
N ASP A 206 7.66 3.49 -13.85
CA ASP A 206 8.86 4.35 -13.84
C ASP A 206 8.54 5.82 -14.13
N GLY A 207 7.23 6.16 -14.19
CA GLY A 207 6.71 7.49 -14.53
C GLY A 207 6.42 7.67 -16.02
N ASP A 208 7.06 6.90 -16.88
CA ASP A 208 6.86 6.93 -18.33
C ASP A 208 6.13 5.69 -18.84
N GLY A 209 6.54 4.51 -18.39
CA GLY A 209 5.92 3.23 -18.66
C GLY A 209 5.21 2.68 -17.43
N HIS A 210 4.37 1.67 -17.63
CA HIS A 210 3.76 0.95 -16.53
C HIS A 210 3.45 -0.49 -16.89
N LEU A 211 3.41 -1.36 -15.87
CA LEU A 211 2.97 -2.76 -15.95
C LEU A 211 1.87 -2.97 -14.91
N VAL A 212 0.79 -3.61 -15.31
CA VAL A 212 -0.32 -3.97 -14.42
C VAL A 212 -0.08 -5.38 -13.89
N LEU A 213 -0.06 -5.53 -12.57
CA LEU A 213 0.09 -6.80 -11.88
C LEU A 213 -1.28 -7.48 -11.68
N PRO A 214 -1.34 -8.78 -11.34
CA PRO A 214 -2.59 -9.45 -11.05
C PRO A 214 -3.34 -8.75 -9.91
N MET A 215 -4.64 -8.56 -10.10
CA MET A 215 -5.50 -8.02 -9.06
C MET A 215 -5.67 -9.04 -7.94
N ALA A 216 -5.83 -8.56 -6.72
CA ALA A 216 -6.06 -9.38 -5.55
C ALA A 216 -7.30 -8.92 -4.78
N LYS A 217 -7.80 -9.78 -3.91
CA LYS A 217 -8.78 -9.43 -2.89
C LYS A 217 -8.20 -9.81 -1.54
N ASP A 218 -8.14 -8.85 -0.65
CA ASP A 218 -7.82 -9.07 0.77
C ASP A 218 -9.08 -9.31 1.61
N TYR A 219 -8.87 -9.85 2.80
CA TYR A 219 -9.90 -10.11 3.81
C TYR A 219 -9.45 -9.45 5.11
N LYS A 220 -10.10 -8.34 5.47
CA LYS A 220 -9.67 -7.47 6.57
C LYS A 220 -10.28 -7.83 7.92
N ARG A 221 -11.46 -8.45 7.93
CA ARG A 221 -12.17 -8.74 9.19
C ARG A 221 -11.66 -10.02 9.84
N ILE A 222 -11.54 -9.98 11.18
CA ILE A 222 -10.97 -11.09 11.95
C ILE A 222 -11.89 -12.31 12.03
N GLY A 223 -13.19 -12.13 11.95
CA GLY A 223 -14.19 -13.18 12.18
C GLY A 223 -14.70 -13.81 10.88
N GLU A 224 -15.29 -14.99 11.01
CA GLU A 224 -15.97 -15.68 9.93
C GLU A 224 -17.13 -14.87 9.36
N GLY A 225 -17.42 -15.02 8.07
CA GLY A 225 -18.50 -14.32 7.39
C GLY A 225 -18.28 -12.81 7.28
N ASP A 226 -17.04 -12.36 7.21
CA ASP A 226 -16.64 -10.94 7.10
C ASP A 226 -17.19 -10.09 8.26
N GLN A 227 -17.02 -10.59 9.50
CA GLN A 227 -17.49 -9.96 10.73
C GLN A 227 -16.36 -9.59 11.69
N GLY A 228 -16.69 -8.75 12.69
CA GLY A 228 -15.72 -8.32 13.69
C GLY A 228 -14.89 -7.12 13.26
N PRO A 229 -13.90 -6.72 14.07
CA PRO A 229 -13.04 -5.57 13.78
C PRO A 229 -12.15 -5.78 12.57
N ASN A 230 -11.81 -4.68 11.90
CA ASN A 230 -10.82 -4.65 10.85
C ASN A 230 -9.42 -4.93 11.40
N THR A 231 -8.60 -5.57 10.58
CA THR A 231 -7.20 -5.92 10.85
C THR A 231 -6.30 -5.32 9.77
N GLY A 232 -4.99 -5.63 9.83
CA GLY A 232 -4.06 -5.33 8.72
C GLY A 232 -4.23 -6.24 7.49
N GLY A 233 -5.08 -7.28 7.58
CA GLY A 233 -5.32 -8.28 6.56
C GLY A 233 -5.18 -9.69 7.12
N MET A 234 -6.24 -10.50 7.02
CA MET A 234 -6.25 -11.90 7.49
C MET A 234 -5.92 -12.90 6.39
N GLY A 235 -5.86 -12.42 5.16
CA GLY A 235 -5.52 -13.23 4.00
C GLY A 235 -5.82 -12.49 2.72
N ALA A 236 -5.38 -13.06 1.61
CA ALA A 236 -5.66 -12.55 0.27
C ALA A 236 -5.73 -13.68 -0.74
N VAL A 237 -6.33 -13.40 -1.89
CA VAL A 237 -6.43 -14.31 -3.04
C VAL A 237 -6.13 -13.53 -4.34
N SER A 238 -5.42 -14.17 -5.27
CA SER A 238 -5.18 -13.67 -6.62
C SER A 238 -5.14 -14.84 -7.61
N PRO A 239 -5.66 -14.71 -8.85
CA PRO A 239 -6.47 -13.60 -9.35
C PRO A 239 -7.88 -13.59 -8.75
N VAL A 240 -8.61 -12.48 -8.98
CA VAL A 240 -9.96 -12.28 -8.46
C VAL A 240 -10.98 -12.76 -9.47
N SER A 241 -11.82 -13.73 -9.11
CA SER A 241 -12.72 -14.44 -10.04
C SER A 241 -13.84 -13.58 -10.68
N PHE A 242 -14.26 -12.50 -10.00
CA PHE A 242 -15.30 -11.59 -10.52
C PHE A 242 -14.75 -10.47 -11.41
N VAL A 243 -13.44 -10.38 -11.61
CA VAL A 243 -12.81 -9.42 -12.53
C VAL A 243 -12.89 -10.00 -13.94
N THR A 244 -13.87 -9.53 -14.70
CA THR A 244 -14.03 -9.88 -16.10
C THR A 244 -13.16 -8.98 -16.99
N PRO A 245 -12.83 -9.39 -18.25
CA PRO A 245 -12.09 -8.52 -19.17
C PRO A 245 -12.77 -7.16 -19.43
N VAL A 246 -14.11 -7.11 -19.38
CA VAL A 246 -14.87 -5.86 -19.53
C VAL A 246 -14.66 -4.95 -18.31
N PHE A 247 -14.66 -5.51 -17.10
CA PHE A 247 -14.45 -4.76 -15.88
C PHE A 247 -12.99 -4.29 -15.76
N GLU A 248 -12.04 -5.14 -16.13
CA GLU A 248 -10.62 -4.79 -16.20
C GLU A 248 -10.37 -3.63 -17.18
N LYS A 249 -11.01 -3.65 -18.35
CA LYS A 249 -10.95 -2.53 -19.29
C LYS A 249 -11.49 -1.23 -18.69
N LYS A 250 -12.59 -1.28 -17.90
CA LYS A 250 -13.10 -0.10 -17.21
C LYS A 250 -12.13 0.43 -16.17
N ILE A 251 -11.48 -0.44 -15.39
CA ILE A 251 -10.44 -0.04 -14.44
C ILE A 251 -9.30 0.67 -15.18
N LYS A 252 -8.83 0.08 -16.27
CA LYS A 252 -7.79 0.69 -17.09
C LYS A 252 -8.20 2.08 -17.59
N ASP A 253 -9.32 2.18 -18.31
CA ASP A 253 -9.71 3.40 -19.01
C ASP A 253 -10.15 4.54 -18.06
N LYS A 254 -10.79 4.20 -16.92
CA LYS A 254 -11.38 5.19 -16.01
C LYS A 254 -10.50 5.52 -14.79
N ILE A 255 -9.53 4.66 -14.47
CA ILE A 255 -8.75 4.81 -13.24
C ILE A 255 -7.25 4.79 -13.54
N ILE A 256 -6.69 3.73 -14.14
CA ILE A 256 -5.25 3.59 -14.32
C ILE A 256 -4.70 4.71 -15.23
N GLU A 257 -5.23 4.81 -16.45
CA GLU A 257 -4.75 5.81 -17.41
C GLU A 257 -4.95 7.25 -16.90
N PRO A 258 -6.12 7.65 -16.35
CA PRO A 258 -6.28 8.98 -15.76
C PRO A 258 -5.36 9.25 -14.58
N THR A 259 -5.03 8.24 -13.76
CA THR A 259 -4.09 8.39 -12.64
C THR A 259 -2.68 8.69 -13.15
N LEU A 260 -2.17 7.88 -14.10
CA LEU A 260 -0.82 8.05 -14.65
C LEU A 260 -0.69 9.34 -15.48
N GLU A 261 -1.73 9.72 -16.22
CA GLU A 261 -1.78 11.02 -16.90
C GLU A 261 -1.86 12.18 -15.90
N GLY A 262 -2.61 12.02 -14.81
CA GLY A 262 -2.72 12.98 -13.73
C GLY A 262 -1.37 13.28 -13.08
N PHE A 263 -0.55 12.27 -12.85
CA PHE A 263 0.82 12.47 -12.35
C PHE A 263 1.64 13.37 -13.28
N LYS A 264 1.55 13.14 -14.59
CA LYS A 264 2.26 13.97 -15.57
C LYS A 264 1.74 15.39 -15.63
N LYS A 265 0.42 15.58 -15.61
CA LYS A 265 -0.23 16.91 -15.66
C LYS A 265 0.08 17.76 -14.43
N ASP A 266 0.14 17.12 -13.26
CA ASP A 266 0.40 17.81 -11.99
C ASP A 266 1.90 17.88 -11.66
N ASN A 267 2.79 17.39 -12.55
CA ASN A 267 4.23 17.29 -12.33
C ASN A 267 4.57 16.55 -11.04
N ILE A 268 3.88 15.43 -10.77
CA ILE A 268 4.13 14.53 -9.65
C ILE A 268 5.02 13.39 -10.15
N PRO A 269 6.33 13.39 -9.86
CA PRO A 269 7.20 12.30 -10.29
C PRO A 269 6.83 11.03 -9.50
N TYR A 270 6.53 9.95 -10.22
CA TYR A 270 6.18 8.67 -9.61
C TYR A 270 7.09 7.56 -10.13
N GLN A 271 7.72 6.81 -9.23
CA GLN A 271 8.57 5.67 -9.54
C GLN A 271 8.37 4.60 -8.48
N GLY A 272 7.95 3.40 -8.88
CA GLY A 272 7.71 2.28 -7.97
C GLY A 272 6.32 1.67 -8.11
N PHE A 273 5.88 1.01 -7.06
CA PHE A 273 4.56 0.39 -7.01
C PHE A 273 3.47 1.38 -6.61
N LEU A 274 2.31 1.25 -7.24
CA LEU A 274 1.08 1.93 -6.87
C LEU A 274 -0.01 0.88 -6.64
N PHE A 275 -0.54 0.82 -5.45
CA PHE A 275 -1.72 0.03 -5.10
C PHE A 275 -2.94 0.92 -5.07
N ILE A 276 -3.91 0.62 -5.90
CA ILE A 276 -5.20 1.31 -5.97
C ILE A 276 -6.24 0.42 -5.31
N GLY A 277 -6.73 0.81 -4.15
CA GLY A 277 -7.87 0.18 -3.48
C GLY A 277 -9.15 0.52 -4.23
N LEU A 278 -9.82 -0.48 -4.75
CA LEU A 278 -11.00 -0.36 -5.60
C LEU A 278 -12.22 -0.98 -4.93
N ILE A 279 -13.39 -0.49 -5.30
CA ILE A 279 -14.66 -1.14 -5.00
C ILE A 279 -15.51 -1.24 -6.28
N LYS A 280 -16.05 -2.42 -6.55
CA LYS A 280 -16.99 -2.67 -7.62
C LYS A 280 -18.40 -2.36 -7.13
N VAL A 281 -18.96 -1.22 -7.55
CA VAL A 281 -20.33 -0.80 -7.24
C VAL A 281 -21.19 -1.08 -8.47
N GLY A 282 -22.05 -2.09 -8.39
CA GLY A 282 -22.70 -2.64 -9.58
C GLY A 282 -21.65 -3.12 -10.58
N GLU A 283 -21.64 -2.55 -11.79
CA GLU A 283 -20.64 -2.87 -12.82
C GLU A 283 -19.58 -1.76 -13.01
N GLU A 284 -19.46 -0.82 -12.06
CA GLU A 284 -18.56 0.31 -12.17
C GLU A 284 -17.45 0.25 -11.09
N PRO A 285 -16.18 0.44 -11.46
CA PRO A 285 -15.10 0.57 -10.50
C PRO A 285 -15.06 2.00 -9.93
N LYS A 286 -14.87 2.11 -8.60
CA LYS A 286 -14.57 3.36 -7.91
C LYS A 286 -13.31 3.18 -7.06
N VAL A 287 -12.52 4.24 -6.91
CA VAL A 287 -11.34 4.25 -6.04
C VAL A 287 -11.76 4.53 -4.61
N ILE A 288 -11.33 3.67 -3.70
CA ILE A 288 -11.45 3.87 -2.24
C ILE A 288 -10.27 4.71 -1.75
N GLU A 289 -9.05 4.31 -2.12
CA GLU A 289 -7.81 4.94 -1.69
C GLU A 289 -6.64 4.58 -2.61
N TYR A 290 -5.57 5.35 -2.53
CA TYR A 290 -4.26 5.01 -3.07
C TYR A 290 -3.32 4.59 -1.95
N ASN A 291 -2.48 3.60 -2.25
CA ASN A 291 -1.34 3.22 -1.42
C ASN A 291 -0.10 3.23 -2.32
N VAL A 292 0.94 3.94 -1.91
CA VAL A 292 2.10 4.23 -2.76
C VAL A 292 3.20 3.15 -2.69
N ARG A 293 2.78 1.94 -2.44
CA ARG A 293 3.58 0.72 -2.25
C ARG A 293 2.71 -0.51 -2.52
N MET A 294 3.29 -1.69 -2.43
CA MET A 294 2.52 -2.94 -2.47
C MET A 294 1.71 -3.16 -1.18
N GLY A 295 0.67 -3.97 -1.27
CA GLY A 295 -0.15 -4.37 -0.12
C GLY A 295 0.49 -5.46 0.75
N ASP A 296 0.02 -5.59 1.96
CA ASP A 296 0.29 -6.69 2.88
C ASP A 296 -1.05 -7.13 3.51
N PRO A 297 -1.62 -8.29 3.15
CA PRO A 297 -0.96 -9.50 2.61
C PRO A 297 -1.07 -9.73 1.09
N GLU A 298 -1.41 -8.76 0.27
CA GLU A 298 -1.63 -8.99 -1.17
C GLU A 298 -0.33 -9.33 -1.92
N THR A 299 0.80 -8.79 -1.51
CA THR A 299 2.10 -9.10 -2.11
C THR A 299 2.37 -10.61 -2.10
N GLN A 300 1.95 -11.29 -1.03
CA GLN A 300 2.11 -12.74 -0.82
C GLN A 300 1.30 -13.59 -1.81
N VAL A 301 0.36 -13.01 -2.53
CA VAL A 301 -0.42 -13.72 -3.56
C VAL A 301 -0.18 -13.17 -4.97
N VAL A 302 0.37 -11.98 -5.11
CA VAL A 302 0.65 -11.35 -6.40
C VAL A 302 2.03 -11.74 -6.94
N LEU A 303 3.10 -11.57 -6.15
CA LEU A 303 4.46 -11.87 -6.59
C LEU A 303 4.74 -13.35 -6.88
N PRO A 304 4.13 -14.33 -6.17
CA PRO A 304 4.28 -15.73 -6.55
C PRO A 304 3.72 -16.09 -7.93
N LEU A 305 2.77 -15.31 -8.44
CA LEU A 305 2.23 -15.49 -9.80
C LEU A 305 3.11 -14.86 -10.88
N LEU A 306 4.00 -13.95 -10.53
CA LEU A 306 4.90 -13.29 -11.48
C LEU A 306 5.97 -14.27 -11.97
N LEU A 307 6.04 -14.49 -13.30
CA LEU A 307 7.05 -15.36 -13.92
C LEU A 307 8.36 -14.62 -14.22
N ASN A 308 8.29 -13.32 -14.38
CA ASN A 308 9.48 -12.49 -14.64
C ASN A 308 10.46 -12.46 -13.47
N ASP A 309 11.72 -12.22 -13.78
CA ASP A 309 12.74 -11.85 -12.80
C ASP A 309 12.41 -10.46 -12.21
N LEU A 310 12.11 -10.41 -10.91
CA LEU A 310 11.75 -9.17 -10.24
C LEU A 310 12.93 -8.18 -10.22
N GLY A 311 14.17 -8.65 -10.08
CA GLY A 311 15.35 -7.80 -10.10
C GLY A 311 15.52 -7.07 -11.43
N VAL A 312 15.23 -7.74 -12.55
CA VAL A 312 15.22 -7.14 -13.88
C VAL A 312 14.15 -6.05 -13.99
N LEU A 313 12.90 -6.35 -13.56
CA LEU A 313 11.82 -5.36 -13.59
C LEU A 313 12.12 -4.13 -12.74
N LEU A 314 12.67 -4.32 -11.53
CA LEU A 314 13.02 -3.20 -10.65
C LEU A 314 14.21 -2.39 -11.19
N SER A 315 15.16 -3.04 -11.88
CA SER A 315 16.22 -2.36 -12.61
C SER A 315 15.68 -1.53 -13.78
N ALA A 316 14.68 -2.06 -14.49
CA ALA A 316 14.00 -1.31 -15.56
C ALA A 316 13.26 -0.08 -15.02
N VAL A 317 12.64 -0.17 -13.84
CA VAL A 317 12.06 1.00 -13.13
C VAL A 317 13.14 2.03 -12.84
N ALA A 318 14.28 1.60 -12.27
CA ALA A 318 15.40 2.48 -11.95
C ALA A 318 15.98 3.22 -13.16
N ASN A 319 16.06 2.52 -14.29
CA ASN A 319 16.65 3.02 -15.54
C ASN A 319 15.62 3.70 -16.47
N LYS A 320 14.34 3.76 -16.11
CA LYS A 320 13.25 4.29 -16.94
C LYS A 320 13.08 3.57 -18.28
N THR A 321 13.27 2.26 -18.28
CA THR A 321 13.14 1.38 -19.45
C THR A 321 11.96 0.41 -19.35
N LEU A 322 11.04 0.62 -18.39
CA LEU A 322 9.94 -0.30 -18.11
C LEU A 322 9.00 -0.52 -19.31
N LYS A 323 8.92 0.42 -20.25
CA LYS A 323 8.20 0.27 -21.52
C LYS A 323 8.71 -0.86 -22.42
N GLU A 324 9.96 -1.25 -22.25
CA GLU A 324 10.60 -2.31 -23.05
C GLU A 324 10.29 -3.69 -22.46
N GLU A 325 9.83 -3.73 -21.21
CA GLU A 325 9.54 -4.96 -20.50
C GLU A 325 8.12 -5.49 -20.82
N LYS A 326 8.02 -6.81 -20.84
CA LYS A 326 6.74 -7.52 -20.89
C LYS A 326 6.55 -8.25 -19.59
N ILE A 327 5.31 -8.39 -19.16
CA ILE A 327 5.00 -9.06 -17.91
C ILE A 327 4.19 -10.34 -18.20
N ASP A 328 4.60 -11.44 -17.57
CA ASP A 328 3.97 -12.74 -17.69
C ASP A 328 3.62 -13.30 -16.32
N PHE A 329 2.49 -14.01 -16.24
CA PHE A 329 1.98 -14.59 -15.01
C PHE A 329 1.68 -16.07 -15.15
N ALA A 330 1.89 -16.82 -14.07
CA ALA A 330 1.49 -18.22 -13.97
C ALA A 330 -0.04 -18.34 -14.09
N LYS A 331 -0.50 -19.31 -14.86
CA LYS A 331 -1.93 -19.67 -14.98
C LYS A 331 -2.38 -20.49 -13.76
N LYS A 332 -2.19 -19.91 -12.58
CA LYS A 332 -2.50 -20.49 -11.26
C LYS A 332 -3.21 -19.46 -10.41
N ALA A 333 -3.73 -19.87 -9.28
CA ALA A 333 -4.19 -18.98 -8.22
C ALA A 333 -3.24 -19.12 -7.00
N ALA A 334 -3.10 -18.02 -6.26
CA ALA A 334 -2.40 -17.99 -4.99
C ALA A 334 -3.35 -17.54 -3.89
N VAL A 335 -3.20 -18.13 -2.71
CA VAL A 335 -3.95 -17.81 -1.50
C VAL A 335 -2.98 -17.70 -0.35
N THR A 336 -3.14 -16.69 0.49
CA THR A 336 -2.42 -16.57 1.76
C THR A 336 -3.41 -16.47 2.91
N VAL A 337 -3.06 -17.02 4.06
CA VAL A 337 -3.80 -16.93 5.31
C VAL A 337 -2.85 -16.48 6.41
N VAL A 338 -3.22 -15.43 7.14
CA VAL A 338 -2.41 -14.84 8.21
C VAL A 338 -2.80 -15.48 9.53
N ALA A 339 -1.89 -16.24 10.13
CA ALA A 339 -2.04 -16.75 11.47
C ALA A 339 -1.66 -15.69 12.49
N VAL A 340 -2.50 -15.47 13.50
CA VAL A 340 -2.34 -14.42 14.50
C VAL A 340 -2.45 -14.95 15.93
N SER A 341 -1.86 -14.24 16.89
CA SER A 341 -2.03 -14.53 18.31
C SER A 341 -3.45 -14.28 18.78
N GLY A 342 -3.92 -15.04 19.76
CA GLY A 342 -5.22 -14.80 20.42
C GLY A 342 -5.28 -13.38 20.99
N GLY A 343 -6.43 -12.70 20.75
CA GLY A 343 -6.65 -11.30 21.12
C GLY A 343 -6.45 -10.29 20.00
N TYR A 344 -5.70 -10.64 18.92
CA TYR A 344 -5.54 -9.76 17.76
C TYR A 344 -6.92 -9.42 17.11
N PRO A 345 -7.19 -8.17 16.65
CA PRO A 345 -6.30 -7.01 16.53
C PRO A 345 -6.25 -6.09 17.76
N ALA A 346 -6.91 -6.45 18.88
CA ALA A 346 -6.82 -5.73 20.14
C ALA A 346 -5.47 -6.02 20.84
N ASP A 347 -5.43 -5.94 22.16
CA ASP A 347 -4.23 -6.29 22.91
C ASP A 347 -3.95 -7.79 22.84
N TYR A 348 -2.75 -8.17 22.43
CA TYR A 348 -2.31 -9.55 22.32
C TYR A 348 -0.85 -9.71 22.76
N GLU A 349 -0.52 -10.92 23.23
CA GLU A 349 0.81 -11.28 23.67
C GLU A 349 1.74 -11.45 22.50
N LYS A 350 2.90 -10.76 22.53
CA LYS A 350 3.95 -10.82 21.51
C LYS A 350 5.10 -11.73 21.95
N GLY A 351 5.90 -12.17 20.98
CA GLY A 351 7.13 -12.93 21.25
C GLY A 351 6.92 -14.43 21.55
N LYS A 352 5.72 -14.97 21.30
CA LYS A 352 5.49 -16.42 21.39
C LYS A 352 6.30 -17.18 20.35
N VAL A 353 6.85 -18.32 20.75
CA VAL A 353 7.56 -19.21 19.83
C VAL A 353 6.56 -19.86 18.88
N ILE A 354 6.86 -19.83 17.60
CA ILE A 354 6.09 -20.54 16.57
C ILE A 354 6.77 -21.88 16.30
N GLU A 355 6.04 -22.97 16.57
CA GLU A 355 6.50 -24.34 16.35
C GLU A 355 5.81 -24.96 15.12
N GLY A 356 6.37 -26.03 14.58
CA GLY A 356 5.76 -26.80 13.49
C GLY A 356 5.91 -26.18 12.10
N LEU A 357 6.80 -25.19 11.93
CA LEU A 357 7.13 -24.67 10.60
C LEU A 357 7.89 -25.75 9.82
N CYS A 358 7.26 -26.30 8.76
CA CYS A 358 7.94 -27.19 7.82
C CYS A 358 8.99 -26.38 7.03
N THR A 359 10.28 -26.72 7.26
CA THR A 359 11.40 -26.07 6.57
C THR A 359 11.76 -26.74 5.23
N ASP A 360 11.17 -27.90 4.92
CA ASP A 360 11.62 -28.79 3.84
C ASP A 360 10.82 -28.71 2.54
N SER A 361 9.75 -27.90 2.47
CA SER A 361 9.02 -27.74 1.21
C SER A 361 9.58 -26.55 0.41
N LYS A 362 10.28 -26.87 -0.68
CA LYS A 362 10.73 -25.87 -1.68
C LYS A 362 9.57 -25.11 -2.37
N GLU A 363 8.33 -25.49 -2.08
CA GLU A 363 7.12 -24.99 -2.75
C GLU A 363 6.28 -24.03 -1.88
N ASN A 364 6.60 -23.87 -0.59
CA ASN A 364 5.85 -22.97 0.31
C ASN A 364 6.68 -21.73 0.63
N ILE A 365 6.08 -20.59 0.41
CA ILE A 365 6.58 -19.26 0.79
C ILE A 365 6.31 -19.04 2.27
#